data_e25024b317e65ffa33a378028c1681aa
#
_entry.id   e25024b317e65ffa33a378028c1681aa
#
_cell.length_a   1.000
_cell.length_b   1.000
_cell.length_c   1.000
_cell.angle_alpha   90.00
_cell.angle_beta   90.00
_cell.angle_gamma   90.00
#
_symmetry.space_group_name_H-M   'P 1'
#
loop_
_entity.id
_entity.type
_entity.pdbx_description
1 polymer ?
#
loop_
_entity_poly.entity_id
_entity_poly.type
_entity_poly.pdbx_seq_one_letter_code
_entity_poly.pdbx_strand_id
1 'polypeptide(L)'
;MVFRGSCIALAYLLAVSCAEAARSSASNPELRADAIMPIRTHSLFAPYVDSTLQNNYWDYGGDAIIDTNRYVMLTQDRRNETGWLWSRLPIEANDFEITSEFVMKGKSATTGGDGFAMWLTTTRAQPGPVFGSMNRWNGLGIIFDTFPNQPHRGFFPRISVVENDGTKTYNTDSDGEKQDLAQCAMQLRHTPAETRLRFTYVKDVYMELAIQNQEWNQWNKCFRIPPVNLPGPPYLGFSASTGEVTDTHSIVSVWTNKIVYNSRTPADLDKEREQAFADDKSSHWWASHQKKEARRPHEHGLISYMLIRFFISLAWLIKWLVILALVAVGSFVGYEVYKRKVQSAYKNRRMMA
;
A
#
# COMPACT_ATOMS: atom_id res chain seq x y z
N MET A 1 -7.24 -34.71 -49.81
CA MET A 1 -5.96 -34.19 -49.31
C MET A 1 -6.18 -33.02 -48.33
N VAL A 2 -7.04 -33.20 -47.29
CA VAL A 2 -7.46 -32.09 -46.39
C VAL A 2 -7.30 -32.45 -44.88
N PHE A 3 -6.82 -33.63 -44.53
CA PHE A 3 -6.80 -34.10 -43.12
C PHE A 3 -5.43 -33.95 -42.38
N ARG A 4 -4.37 -33.43 -43.01
CA ARG A 4 -3.06 -33.30 -42.35
C ARG A 4 -2.79 -31.95 -41.66
N GLY A 5 -3.59 -30.92 -41.94
CA GLY A 5 -3.40 -29.57 -41.35
C GLY A 5 -3.97 -29.43 -39.92
N SER A 6 -5.06 -30.14 -39.60
CA SER A 6 -5.77 -29.98 -38.31
C SER A 6 -5.01 -30.58 -37.10
N CYS A 7 -4.26 -31.69 -37.30
CA CYS A 7 -3.50 -32.28 -36.19
C CYS A 7 -2.28 -31.51 -35.78
N ILE A 8 -1.65 -30.75 -36.70
CA ILE A 8 -0.47 -29.94 -36.40
C ILE A 8 -0.87 -28.67 -35.60
N ALA A 9 -2.01 -28.08 -35.96
CA ALA A 9 -2.56 -26.90 -35.22
C ALA A 9 -2.98 -27.25 -33.79
N LEU A 10 -3.59 -28.45 -33.61
CA LEU A 10 -4.00 -28.91 -32.27
C LEU A 10 -2.78 -29.26 -31.38
N ALA A 11 -1.73 -29.85 -31.95
CA ALA A 11 -0.50 -30.15 -31.25
C ALA A 11 0.26 -28.86 -30.85
N TYR A 12 0.20 -27.80 -31.66
CA TYR A 12 0.81 -26.50 -31.35
C TYR A 12 0.04 -25.78 -30.24
N LEU A 13 -1.31 -25.82 -30.25
CA LEU A 13 -2.15 -25.25 -29.17
C LEU A 13 -1.97 -25.97 -27.84
N LEU A 14 -1.84 -27.30 -27.85
CA LEU A 14 -1.55 -28.09 -26.67
C LEU A 14 -0.13 -27.85 -26.14
N ALA A 15 0.86 -27.68 -27.02
CA ALA A 15 2.22 -27.37 -26.62
C ALA A 15 2.35 -25.94 -26.03
N VAL A 16 1.60 -24.96 -26.56
CA VAL A 16 1.57 -23.58 -26.02
C VAL A 16 0.88 -23.56 -24.66
N SER A 17 -0.25 -24.26 -24.47
CA SER A 17 -0.91 -24.32 -23.17
C SER A 17 -0.12 -25.11 -22.11
N CYS A 18 0.65 -26.14 -22.49
CA CYS A 18 1.58 -26.81 -21.58
C CYS A 18 2.78 -25.93 -21.24
N ALA A 19 3.25 -25.09 -22.16
CA ALA A 19 4.34 -24.14 -21.89
C ALA A 19 3.89 -22.97 -21.00
N GLU A 20 2.64 -22.54 -21.10
CA GLU A 20 2.06 -21.55 -20.18
C GLU A 20 1.79 -22.14 -18.79
N ALA A 21 1.26 -23.37 -18.71
CA ALA A 21 1.10 -24.10 -17.46
C ALA A 21 2.47 -24.37 -16.76
N ALA A 22 3.52 -24.67 -17.54
CA ALA A 22 4.88 -24.83 -17.01
C ALA A 22 5.50 -23.49 -16.58
N ARG A 23 5.12 -22.35 -17.18
CA ARG A 23 5.54 -21.02 -16.73
C ARG A 23 4.80 -20.53 -15.50
N SER A 24 3.54 -20.93 -15.30
CA SER A 24 2.78 -20.59 -14.07
C SER A 24 3.21 -21.42 -12.85
N SER A 25 3.91 -22.52 -13.05
CA SER A 25 4.49 -23.35 -11.98
C SER A 25 5.98 -23.07 -11.73
N ALA A 26 6.57 -22.08 -12.39
CA ALA A 26 7.85 -21.51 -11.94
C ALA A 26 7.56 -20.78 -10.61
N SER A 27 7.42 -21.58 -9.54
CA SER A 27 7.46 -21.10 -8.17
C SER A 27 8.68 -20.18 -8.08
N ASN A 28 8.43 -18.93 -7.64
CA ASN A 28 9.49 -18.11 -7.04
C ASN A 28 10.41 -19.05 -6.28
N PRO A 29 11.74 -18.95 -6.43
CA PRO A 29 12.64 -19.65 -5.55
C PRO A 29 12.36 -19.08 -4.15
N GLU A 30 11.39 -19.70 -3.46
CA GLU A 30 11.22 -19.44 -2.04
C GLU A 30 12.58 -19.70 -1.43
N LEU A 31 13.12 -18.70 -0.78
CA LEU A 31 14.33 -18.83 0.02
C LEU A 31 14.16 -20.09 0.86
N ARG A 32 14.96 -21.08 0.59
CA ARG A 32 14.80 -22.42 1.13
C ARG A 32 15.18 -22.41 2.60
N ALA A 33 14.19 -22.08 3.44
CA ALA A 33 14.32 -22.30 4.88
C ALA A 33 14.46 -23.80 5.14
N ASP A 34 15.42 -24.18 6.00
CA ASP A 34 15.58 -25.58 6.40
C ASP A 34 14.41 -26.03 7.30
N ALA A 35 13.87 -25.10 8.09
CA ALA A 35 12.69 -25.34 8.90
C ALA A 35 11.92 -24.05 9.21
N ILE A 36 10.61 -24.18 9.38
CA ILE A 36 9.71 -23.15 9.91
C ILE A 36 9.18 -23.65 11.26
N MET A 37 9.44 -22.90 12.31
CA MET A 37 9.08 -23.30 13.67
C MET A 37 8.13 -22.27 14.31
N PRO A 38 6.96 -22.69 14.85
CA PRO A 38 6.03 -21.75 15.46
C PRO A 38 6.58 -21.17 16.78
N ILE A 39 6.46 -19.85 16.93
CA ILE A 39 6.74 -19.14 18.19
C ILE A 39 5.41 -18.94 18.91
N ARG A 40 5.05 -19.89 19.77
CA ARG A 40 3.75 -19.92 20.44
C ARG A 40 3.50 -18.71 21.34
N THR A 41 4.55 -18.15 21.95
CA THR A 41 4.49 -16.96 22.79
C THR A 41 4.11 -15.68 22.03
N HIS A 42 4.23 -15.69 20.70
CA HIS A 42 3.89 -14.59 19.80
C HIS A 42 2.75 -14.95 18.84
N SER A 43 2.05 -16.04 19.13
CA SER A 43 0.86 -16.45 18.40
C SER A 43 -0.38 -16.22 19.25
N LEU A 44 -1.50 -15.84 18.63
CA LEU A 44 -2.74 -15.49 19.31
C LEU A 44 -3.94 -16.01 18.52
N PHE A 45 -4.78 -16.78 19.16
CA PHE A 45 -6.05 -17.28 18.64
C PHE A 45 -7.07 -17.50 19.74
N ALA A 46 -8.31 -17.76 19.33
CA ALA A 46 -9.37 -18.13 20.24
C ALA A 46 -9.05 -19.44 21.03
N PRO A 47 -9.38 -19.49 22.33
CA PRO A 47 -9.83 -18.40 23.16
C PRO A 47 -8.65 -17.46 23.51
N TYR A 48 -8.85 -16.14 23.35
CA TYR A 48 -7.77 -15.14 23.54
C TYR A 48 -7.38 -14.92 24.97
N VAL A 49 -8.20 -15.35 25.90
CA VAL A 49 -7.99 -15.27 27.36
C VAL A 49 -8.36 -16.58 28.01
N ASP A 50 -7.76 -16.85 29.17
CA ASP A 50 -8.09 -17.97 30.02
C ASP A 50 -9.35 -17.73 30.88
N SER A 51 -9.66 -18.63 31.76
CA SER A 51 -10.82 -18.54 32.69
C SER A 51 -10.75 -17.35 33.66
N THR A 52 -9.56 -16.76 33.84
CA THR A 52 -9.35 -15.56 34.66
C THR A 52 -9.37 -14.27 33.85
N LEU A 53 -9.74 -14.34 32.56
CA LEU A 53 -9.73 -13.25 31.60
C LEU A 53 -8.33 -12.67 31.37
N GLN A 54 -7.30 -13.49 31.52
CA GLN A 54 -5.91 -13.11 31.30
C GLN A 54 -5.32 -13.84 30.09
N ASN A 55 -4.31 -13.24 29.49
CA ASN A 55 -3.45 -13.89 28.50
C ASN A 55 -2.00 -13.87 29.00
N ASN A 56 -1.32 -15.00 28.95
CA ASN A 56 0.03 -15.13 29.51
C ASN A 56 1.09 -14.42 28.65
N TYR A 57 0.83 -14.21 27.36
CA TYR A 57 1.81 -13.73 26.39
C TYR A 57 1.44 -12.39 25.74
N TRP A 58 0.20 -11.96 25.94
CA TRP A 58 -0.31 -10.74 25.34
C TRP A 58 -0.97 -9.82 26.36
N ASP A 59 -0.69 -8.53 26.23
CA ASP A 59 -1.40 -7.46 26.93
C ASP A 59 -2.28 -6.71 25.93
N TYR A 60 -3.41 -6.22 26.42
CA TYR A 60 -4.34 -5.39 25.65
C TYR A 60 -4.83 -4.24 26.52
N GLY A 61 -5.24 -3.15 25.88
CA GLY A 61 -5.72 -1.99 26.64
C GLY A 61 -6.27 -0.88 25.74
N GLY A 62 -6.53 0.26 26.37
CA GLY A 62 -7.33 1.31 25.77
C GLY A 62 -8.78 0.86 25.62
N ASP A 63 -9.41 1.16 24.49
CA ASP A 63 -10.79 0.77 24.18
C ASP A 63 -10.90 -0.66 23.61
N ALA A 64 -9.82 -1.45 23.67
CA ALA A 64 -9.81 -2.79 23.13
C ALA A 64 -10.78 -3.72 23.87
N ILE A 65 -11.58 -4.46 23.12
CA ILE A 65 -12.57 -5.43 23.62
C ILE A 65 -12.20 -6.83 23.12
N ILE A 66 -12.20 -7.82 24.01
CA ILE A 66 -12.01 -9.21 23.64
C ILE A 66 -13.36 -9.93 23.52
N ASP A 67 -13.67 -10.39 22.31
CA ASP A 67 -14.65 -11.45 22.10
C ASP A 67 -13.92 -12.77 22.12
N THR A 68 -14.06 -13.52 23.19
CA THR A 68 -13.24 -14.69 23.53
C THR A 68 -13.18 -15.77 22.44
N ASN A 69 -14.13 -15.80 21.54
CA ASN A 69 -14.23 -16.83 20.49
C ASN A 69 -14.10 -16.30 19.06
N ARG A 70 -14.00 -14.98 18.88
CA ARG A 70 -14.06 -14.40 17.53
C ARG A 70 -12.89 -13.49 17.18
N TYR A 71 -12.52 -12.54 18.07
CA TYR A 71 -11.49 -11.55 17.78
C TYR A 71 -11.08 -10.73 19.02
N VAL A 72 -9.96 -10.04 18.90
CA VAL A 72 -9.61 -8.88 19.72
C VAL A 72 -9.93 -7.62 18.92
N MET A 73 -10.98 -6.91 19.30
CA MET A 73 -11.40 -5.66 18.69
C MET A 73 -10.60 -4.52 19.30
N LEU A 74 -9.76 -3.84 18.51
CA LEU A 74 -8.94 -2.72 18.97
C LEU A 74 -9.80 -1.46 19.09
N THR A 75 -10.64 -1.17 18.09
CA THR A 75 -11.62 -0.07 18.13
C THR A 75 -12.97 -0.53 17.61
N GLN A 76 -14.03 0.06 18.13
CA GLN A 76 -15.37 -0.06 17.62
C GLN A 76 -15.61 1.03 16.54
N ASP A 77 -16.72 0.94 15.83
CA ASP A 77 -17.20 2.00 14.91
C ASP A 77 -17.77 3.19 15.71
N ARG A 78 -16.89 3.83 16.50
CA ARG A 78 -17.15 5.00 17.36
C ARG A 78 -16.00 5.99 17.26
N ARG A 79 -16.29 7.26 17.48
CA ARG A 79 -15.29 8.34 17.42
C ARG A 79 -14.36 8.32 18.63
N ASN A 80 -13.11 8.72 18.40
CA ASN A 80 -12.09 8.93 19.42
C ASN A 80 -11.79 7.69 20.28
N GLU A 81 -11.86 6.51 19.67
CA GLU A 81 -11.41 5.27 20.32
C GLU A 81 -9.95 5.01 19.97
N THR A 82 -9.25 4.42 20.95
CA THR A 82 -7.85 4.01 20.82
C THR A 82 -7.63 2.71 21.57
N GLY A 83 -7.25 1.66 20.85
CA GLY A 83 -7.01 0.35 21.44
C GLY A 83 -5.73 -0.29 20.92
N TRP A 84 -5.19 -1.19 21.73
CA TRP A 84 -3.93 -1.84 21.42
C TRP A 84 -3.84 -3.28 21.98
N LEU A 85 -2.95 -4.05 21.34
CA LEU A 85 -2.63 -5.44 21.68
C LEU A 85 -1.12 -5.62 21.51
N TRP A 86 -0.39 -6.08 22.54
CA TRP A 86 1.06 -6.20 22.51
C TRP A 86 1.55 -7.52 23.09
N SER A 87 2.57 -8.11 22.44
CA SER A 87 3.31 -9.23 23.03
C SER A 87 4.02 -8.80 24.31
N ARG A 88 4.03 -9.69 25.31
CA ARG A 88 4.76 -9.46 26.59
C ARG A 88 6.25 -9.67 26.44
N LEU A 89 6.64 -10.54 25.52
CA LEU A 89 8.04 -10.91 25.25
C LEU A 89 8.48 -10.34 23.91
N PRO A 90 9.76 -10.02 23.75
CA PRO A 90 10.31 -9.67 22.45
C PRO A 90 10.51 -10.92 21.57
N ILE A 91 10.53 -10.74 20.24
CA ILE A 91 10.84 -11.81 19.29
C ILE A 91 12.36 -12.00 19.25
N GLU A 92 12.86 -13.11 19.77
CA GLU A 92 14.30 -13.40 19.79
C GLU A 92 14.82 -14.10 18.53
N ALA A 93 13.98 -14.23 17.49
CA ALA A 93 14.38 -14.81 16.22
C ALA A 93 14.95 -13.72 15.29
N ASN A 94 16.08 -14.03 14.62
CA ASN A 94 16.65 -13.13 13.60
C ASN A 94 15.83 -13.14 12.32
N ASP A 95 15.29 -14.30 11.94
CA ASP A 95 14.48 -14.51 10.76
C ASP A 95 13.12 -15.02 11.20
N PHE A 96 12.06 -14.33 10.80
CA PHE A 96 10.69 -14.68 11.24
C PHE A 96 9.63 -14.28 10.21
N GLU A 97 8.50 -14.93 10.32
CA GLU A 97 7.29 -14.63 9.56
C GLU A 97 6.13 -14.40 10.55
N ILE A 98 5.39 -13.35 10.31
CA ILE A 98 4.17 -13.03 11.06
C ILE A 98 3.01 -13.03 10.07
N THR A 99 2.04 -13.89 10.30
CA THR A 99 0.75 -13.87 9.59
C THR A 99 -0.32 -13.42 10.57
N SER A 100 -1.07 -12.40 10.24
CA SER A 100 -2.22 -11.96 11.03
C SER A 100 -3.46 -11.85 10.17
N GLU A 101 -4.55 -12.33 10.71
CA GLU A 101 -5.87 -12.21 10.15
C GLU A 101 -6.61 -11.07 10.86
N PHE A 102 -7.19 -10.17 10.09
CA PHE A 102 -7.84 -8.98 10.62
C PHE A 102 -9.09 -8.61 9.83
N VAL A 103 -9.94 -7.83 10.46
CA VAL A 103 -11.17 -7.30 9.84
C VAL A 103 -11.25 -5.80 10.06
N MET A 104 -11.50 -5.06 8.99
CA MET A 104 -11.76 -3.63 8.98
C MET A 104 -13.11 -3.36 8.33
N LYS A 105 -14.03 -2.76 9.08
CA LYS A 105 -15.37 -2.42 8.56
C LYS A 105 -16.03 -1.35 9.40
N GLY A 106 -16.83 -0.53 8.75
CA GLY A 106 -17.66 0.50 9.39
C GLY A 106 -19.01 0.59 8.73
N LYS A 107 -19.85 1.49 9.19
CA LYS A 107 -21.19 1.72 8.63
C LYS A 107 -21.14 2.32 7.23
N SER A 108 -20.12 3.15 6.96
CA SER A 108 -19.93 3.73 5.64
C SER A 108 -19.18 2.78 4.71
N ALA A 109 -19.72 2.57 3.52
CA ALA A 109 -19.06 1.75 2.51
C ALA A 109 -17.85 2.46 1.86
N THR A 110 -17.86 3.79 1.82
CA THR A 110 -16.88 4.60 1.06
C THR A 110 -15.83 5.28 1.94
N THR A 111 -16.19 5.67 3.17
CA THR A 111 -15.30 6.38 4.07
C THR A 111 -15.09 5.58 5.35
N GLY A 112 -13.88 5.51 5.83
CA GLY A 112 -13.50 4.85 7.09
C GLY A 112 -12.22 5.47 7.62
N GLY A 113 -11.94 5.23 8.89
CA GLY A 113 -10.77 5.82 9.52
C GLY A 113 -10.58 5.41 10.99
N ASP A 114 -9.48 5.79 11.57
CA ASP A 114 -8.27 6.30 10.86
C ASP A 114 -7.49 5.14 10.21
N GLY A 115 -7.41 4.01 10.90
CA GLY A 115 -6.71 2.81 10.52
C GLY A 115 -6.09 2.07 11.71
N PHE A 116 -5.23 1.12 11.41
CA PHE A 116 -4.45 0.43 12.42
C PHE A 116 -2.99 0.28 12.00
N ALA A 117 -2.14 -0.11 12.92
CA ALA A 117 -0.73 -0.38 12.65
C ALA A 117 -0.26 -1.66 13.33
N MET A 118 0.66 -2.38 12.68
CA MET A 118 1.47 -3.45 13.24
C MET A 118 2.86 -2.89 13.57
N TRP A 119 3.34 -3.22 14.76
CA TRP A 119 4.56 -2.68 15.32
C TRP A 119 5.60 -3.76 15.59
N LEU A 120 6.84 -3.47 15.28
CA LEU A 120 8.03 -4.23 15.67
C LEU A 120 9.02 -3.25 16.30
N THR A 121 8.91 -3.02 17.61
CA THR A 121 9.60 -1.94 18.31
C THR A 121 10.27 -2.38 19.59
N THR A 122 11.25 -1.62 20.06
CA THR A 122 11.96 -1.89 21.33
C THR A 122 11.15 -1.56 22.58
N THR A 123 10.12 -0.72 22.44
CA THR A 123 9.17 -0.37 23.51
C THR A 123 7.77 -0.82 23.12
N ARG A 124 6.96 -1.19 24.09
CA ARG A 124 5.61 -1.72 23.88
C ARG A 124 4.56 -0.98 24.71
N ALA A 125 3.31 -1.07 24.30
CA ALA A 125 2.15 -0.61 25.07
C ALA A 125 2.23 0.84 25.54
N GLN A 126 2.81 1.71 24.69
CA GLN A 126 2.84 3.15 24.90
C GLN A 126 1.75 3.81 24.03
N PRO A 127 0.65 4.29 24.63
CA PRO A 127 -0.39 4.98 23.88
C PRO A 127 0.12 6.31 23.33
N GLY A 128 -0.47 6.74 22.22
CA GLY A 128 -0.09 7.98 21.56
C GLY A 128 -0.87 8.26 20.28
N PRO A 129 -0.49 9.30 19.54
CA PRO A 129 -1.28 9.83 18.45
C PRO A 129 -1.15 9.07 17.13
N VAL A 130 -0.22 8.10 17.01
CA VAL A 130 0.03 7.41 15.75
C VAL A 130 -0.72 6.08 15.76
N PHE A 131 -1.91 6.05 15.20
CA PHE A 131 -2.79 4.88 15.17
C PHE A 131 -2.92 4.20 16.56
N GLY A 132 -3.05 5.02 17.62
CA GLY A 132 -3.17 4.54 19.00
C GLY A 132 -1.85 4.18 19.69
N SER A 133 -0.71 4.32 19.03
CA SER A 133 0.62 4.08 19.58
C SER A 133 1.46 5.36 19.66
N MET A 134 2.58 5.27 20.37
CA MET A 134 3.50 6.39 20.57
C MET A 134 4.03 6.93 19.25
N ASN A 135 4.23 8.23 19.20
CA ASN A 135 5.11 8.85 18.22
C ASN A 135 6.58 8.62 18.62
N ARG A 136 7.50 8.71 17.66
CA ARG A 136 8.94 8.49 17.88
C ARG A 136 9.27 7.10 18.43
N TRP A 137 8.66 6.06 17.85
CA TRP A 137 9.00 4.69 18.17
C TRP A 137 10.42 4.34 17.69
N ASN A 138 11.01 3.32 18.26
CA ASN A 138 12.29 2.78 17.81
C ASN A 138 12.08 1.37 17.23
N GLY A 139 12.21 1.25 15.90
CA GLY A 139 11.93 0.04 15.13
C GLY A 139 11.04 0.30 13.90
N LEU A 140 10.21 -0.67 13.55
CA LEU A 140 9.31 -0.62 12.39
C LEU A 140 7.84 -0.41 12.79
N GLY A 141 7.17 0.46 12.05
CA GLY A 141 5.71 0.55 11.98
C GLY A 141 5.22 0.17 10.59
N ILE A 142 4.28 -0.77 10.50
CA ILE A 142 3.56 -1.11 9.27
C ILE A 142 2.16 -0.56 9.44
N ILE A 143 1.86 0.50 8.71
CA ILE A 143 0.68 1.35 8.92
C ILE A 143 -0.34 1.03 7.83
N PHE A 144 -1.56 0.73 8.24
CA PHE A 144 -2.73 0.45 7.41
C PHE A 144 -3.68 1.65 7.53
N ASP A 145 -3.43 2.66 6.74
CA ASP A 145 -4.12 3.93 6.76
C ASP A 145 -5.33 3.90 5.83
N THR A 146 -6.52 4.18 6.38
CA THR A 146 -7.78 4.14 5.63
C THR A 146 -8.37 5.52 5.33
N PHE A 147 -7.79 6.57 5.93
CA PHE A 147 -8.28 7.94 5.79
C PHE A 147 -7.20 8.89 5.27
N PRO A 148 -7.38 9.50 4.09
CA PRO A 148 -6.44 10.50 3.57
C PRO A 148 -6.57 11.82 4.34
N ASN A 149 -5.55 12.21 5.11
CA ASN A 149 -5.55 13.50 5.82
C ASN A 149 -5.30 14.68 4.86
N GLN A 150 -4.71 14.42 3.68
CA GLN A 150 -4.57 15.45 2.63
C GLN A 150 -5.37 15.09 1.40
N PRO A 151 -6.19 16.02 0.85
CA PRO A 151 -6.90 15.82 -0.40
C PRO A 151 -5.91 15.57 -1.55
N HIS A 152 -6.21 14.57 -2.39
CA HIS A 152 -5.55 14.29 -3.67
C HIS A 152 -4.16 13.61 -3.63
N ARG A 153 -3.75 13.00 -2.54
CA ARG A 153 -2.47 12.28 -2.48
C ARG A 153 -2.64 10.78 -2.32
N GLY A 154 -2.54 10.08 -3.46
CA GLY A 154 -2.46 8.62 -3.53
C GLY A 154 -3.81 7.91 -3.46
N PHE A 155 -3.73 6.59 -3.49
CA PHE A 155 -4.88 5.69 -3.36
C PHE A 155 -4.97 5.21 -1.91
N PHE A 156 -6.19 5.13 -1.38
CA PHE A 156 -6.53 4.60 -0.05
C PHE A 156 -7.54 3.46 -0.18
N PRO A 157 -7.51 2.49 0.72
CA PRO A 157 -6.58 2.29 1.83
C PRO A 157 -5.12 2.15 1.39
N ARG A 158 -4.20 2.73 2.19
CA ARG A 158 -2.77 2.69 1.95
C ARG A 158 -2.05 1.88 3.03
N ILE A 159 -1.10 1.06 2.61
CA ILE A 159 -0.19 0.35 3.52
C ILE A 159 1.20 0.94 3.32
N SER A 160 1.82 1.37 4.40
CA SER A 160 3.18 1.89 4.37
C SER A 160 4.04 1.27 5.47
N VAL A 161 5.34 1.12 5.20
CA VAL A 161 6.32 0.70 6.22
C VAL A 161 7.24 1.86 6.53
N VAL A 162 7.35 2.18 7.81
CA VAL A 162 8.11 3.32 8.32
C VAL A 162 9.09 2.86 9.39
N GLU A 163 10.38 3.16 9.18
CA GLU A 163 11.42 3.00 10.18
C GLU A 163 11.57 4.27 11.00
N ASN A 164 11.64 4.11 12.31
CA ASN A 164 11.94 5.20 13.21
C ASN A 164 13.01 4.78 14.22
N ASP A 165 13.91 5.69 14.54
CA ASP A 165 15.02 5.51 15.48
C ASP A 165 14.74 6.06 16.88
N GLY A 166 13.49 6.43 17.15
CA GLY A 166 13.07 7.05 18.40
C GLY A 166 13.19 8.57 18.40
N THR A 167 13.75 9.18 17.37
CA THR A 167 13.97 10.65 17.32
C THR A 167 13.02 11.37 16.37
N LYS A 168 12.62 10.71 15.28
CA LYS A 168 11.80 11.30 14.23
C LYS A 168 10.33 11.33 14.63
N THR A 169 9.68 12.46 14.39
CA THR A 169 8.24 12.61 14.57
C THR A 169 7.52 12.13 13.29
N TYR A 170 6.62 11.17 13.42
CA TYR A 170 5.72 10.78 12.32
C TYR A 170 4.70 11.91 12.10
N ASN A 171 4.53 12.30 10.86
CA ASN A 171 3.60 13.36 10.49
C ASN A 171 2.29 12.75 10.00
N THR A 172 1.30 12.68 10.90
CA THR A 172 -0.05 12.20 10.60
C THR A 172 -0.79 13.10 9.62
N ASP A 173 -0.57 14.43 9.66
CA ASP A 173 -1.27 15.37 8.76
C ASP A 173 -0.88 15.18 7.30
N SER A 174 0.28 14.60 7.02
CA SER A 174 0.74 14.26 5.67
C SER A 174 0.71 12.76 5.40
N ASP A 175 0.03 11.97 6.23
CA ASP A 175 -0.04 10.51 6.14
C ASP A 175 1.35 9.85 6.09
N GLY A 176 2.35 10.45 6.76
CA GLY A 176 3.73 9.97 6.74
C GLY A 176 4.44 10.10 5.39
N GLU A 177 3.98 10.99 4.50
CA GLU A 177 4.61 11.20 3.19
C GLU A 177 6.11 11.47 3.33
N LYS A 178 6.93 10.81 2.52
CA LYS A 178 8.40 10.84 2.53
C LYS A 178 9.07 10.20 3.76
N GLN A 179 8.31 9.61 4.67
CA GLN A 179 8.84 8.88 5.82
C GLN A 179 8.77 7.36 5.59
N ASP A 180 8.00 6.93 4.60
CA ASP A 180 7.83 5.54 4.23
C ASP A 180 9.04 5.00 3.43
N LEU A 181 9.47 3.79 3.78
CA LEU A 181 10.46 3.02 3.02
C LEU A 181 9.84 2.38 1.79
N ALA A 182 8.59 1.94 1.90
CA ALA A 182 7.78 1.39 0.83
C ALA A 182 6.30 1.54 1.16
N GLN A 183 5.47 1.52 0.11
CA GLN A 183 4.01 1.61 0.24
C GLN A 183 3.29 0.88 -0.89
N CYS A 184 2.06 0.49 -0.63
CA CYS A 184 1.10 0.03 -1.64
C CYS A 184 -0.31 0.47 -1.28
N ALA A 185 -1.24 0.36 -2.23
CA ALA A 185 -2.66 0.59 -2.00
C ALA A 185 -3.44 -0.67 -2.33
N MET A 186 -4.30 -1.08 -1.40
CA MET A 186 -5.13 -2.29 -1.54
C MET A 186 -6.45 -2.10 -0.82
N GLN A 187 -7.49 -2.79 -1.32
CA GLN A 187 -8.77 -2.85 -0.61
C GLN A 187 -8.60 -3.66 0.68
N LEU A 188 -8.87 -3.03 1.83
CA LEU A 188 -8.73 -3.63 3.17
C LEU A 188 -10.05 -3.61 3.95
N ARG A 189 -11.01 -2.79 3.51
CA ARG A 189 -12.30 -2.60 4.16
C ARG A 189 -13.38 -3.36 3.40
N HIS A 190 -14.34 -3.93 4.14
CA HIS A 190 -15.47 -4.66 3.55
C HIS A 190 -15.04 -5.72 2.53
N THR A 191 -13.97 -6.40 2.81
CA THR A 191 -13.47 -7.51 1.98
C THR A 191 -14.44 -8.69 2.02
N PRO A 192 -14.54 -9.49 0.93
CA PRO A 192 -15.47 -10.62 0.88
C PRO A 192 -15.10 -11.75 1.87
N ALA A 193 -13.83 -11.81 2.26
CA ALA A 193 -13.31 -12.71 3.28
C ALA A 193 -12.44 -11.93 4.27
N GLU A 194 -12.06 -12.56 5.37
CA GLU A 194 -11.10 -11.97 6.30
C GLU A 194 -9.79 -11.66 5.59
N THR A 195 -9.31 -10.46 5.82
CA THR A 195 -8.04 -10.03 5.24
C THR A 195 -6.88 -10.58 6.08
N ARG A 196 -5.88 -11.10 5.39
CA ARG A 196 -4.67 -11.62 6.02
C ARG A 196 -3.46 -10.85 5.54
N LEU A 197 -2.61 -10.45 6.46
CA LEU A 197 -1.26 -9.98 6.17
C LEU A 197 -0.25 -11.10 6.43
N ARG A 198 0.83 -11.11 5.66
CA ARG A 198 2.01 -11.92 5.91
C ARG A 198 3.23 -11.02 5.78
N PHE A 199 3.89 -10.81 6.92
CA PHE A 199 5.13 -10.04 6.98
C PHE A 199 6.28 -11.02 7.23
N THR A 200 7.24 -11.04 6.33
CA THR A 200 8.43 -11.86 6.40
C THR A 200 9.65 -10.96 6.58
N TYR A 201 10.43 -11.23 7.60
CA TYR A 201 11.70 -10.56 7.87
C TYR A 201 12.83 -11.59 7.85
N VAL A 202 13.74 -11.43 6.91
CA VAL A 202 14.96 -12.25 6.79
C VAL A 202 16.13 -11.30 6.93
N LYS A 203 16.80 -11.40 8.08
CA LYS A 203 17.91 -10.52 8.44
C LYS A 203 18.97 -10.51 7.36
N ASP A 204 19.45 -9.31 6.99
CA ASP A 204 20.47 -9.06 5.98
C ASP A 204 20.10 -9.50 4.55
N VAL A 205 18.86 -9.96 4.30
CA VAL A 205 18.42 -10.39 2.97
C VAL A 205 17.25 -9.55 2.46
N TYR A 206 16.07 -9.66 3.06
CA TYR A 206 14.87 -8.89 2.66
C TYR A 206 13.83 -8.78 3.78
N MET A 207 12.94 -7.83 3.64
CA MET A 207 11.64 -7.84 4.31
C MET A 207 10.52 -7.68 3.27
N GLU A 208 9.43 -8.43 3.49
CA GLU A 208 8.30 -8.48 2.56
C GLU A 208 6.98 -8.37 3.31
N LEU A 209 6.04 -7.65 2.72
CA LEU A 209 4.64 -7.71 3.10
C LEU A 209 3.80 -8.21 1.93
N ALA A 210 2.99 -9.21 2.18
CA ALA A 210 1.98 -9.71 1.27
C ALA A 210 0.60 -9.68 1.95
N ILE A 211 -0.43 -9.39 1.17
CA ILE A 211 -1.82 -9.27 1.63
C ILE A 211 -2.70 -10.24 0.84
N GLN A 212 -3.55 -10.96 1.55
CA GLN A 212 -4.64 -11.74 0.99
C GLN A 212 -5.95 -11.04 1.35
N ASN A 213 -6.62 -10.47 0.37
CA ASN A 213 -7.82 -9.63 0.58
C ASN A 213 -9.00 -9.97 -0.35
N GLN A 214 -8.86 -10.93 -1.26
CA GLN A 214 -9.90 -11.31 -2.22
C GLN A 214 -10.24 -12.79 -2.11
N GLU A 215 -9.33 -13.67 -2.48
CA GLU A 215 -9.50 -15.11 -2.51
C GLU A 215 -8.55 -15.79 -1.53
N TRP A 216 -8.98 -16.95 -1.03
CA TRP A 216 -8.17 -17.77 -0.14
C TRP A 216 -6.90 -18.26 -0.85
N ASN A 217 -5.75 -18.17 -0.16
CA ASN A 217 -4.41 -18.49 -0.67
C ASN A 217 -3.89 -17.63 -1.85
N GLN A 218 -4.60 -16.59 -2.25
CA GLN A 218 -4.09 -15.62 -3.23
C GLN A 218 -3.40 -14.47 -2.53
N TRP A 219 -2.09 -14.51 -2.48
CA TRP A 219 -1.28 -13.49 -1.86
C TRP A 219 -0.84 -12.44 -2.88
N ASN A 220 -1.16 -11.18 -2.60
CA ASN A 220 -0.74 -10.03 -3.37
C ASN A 220 0.44 -9.36 -2.66
N LYS A 221 1.61 -9.36 -3.30
CA LYS A 221 2.79 -8.70 -2.75
C LYS A 221 2.58 -7.20 -2.70
N CYS A 222 2.66 -6.61 -1.50
CA CYS A 222 2.63 -5.17 -1.29
C CYS A 222 4.01 -4.56 -1.57
N PHE A 223 5.02 -5.07 -0.89
CA PHE A 223 6.41 -4.68 -1.13
C PHE A 223 7.37 -5.81 -0.75
N ARG A 224 8.55 -5.78 -1.35
CA ARG A 224 9.75 -6.49 -0.91
C ARG A 224 10.92 -5.52 -1.02
N ILE A 225 11.59 -5.25 0.08
CA ILE A 225 12.67 -4.27 0.17
C ILE A 225 13.83 -4.83 1.00
N PRO A 226 15.05 -4.25 0.89
CA PRO A 226 16.13 -4.59 1.80
C PRO A 226 15.69 -4.44 3.25
N PRO A 227 16.13 -5.30 4.16
CA PRO A 227 15.71 -5.24 5.56
C PRO A 227 16.36 -4.06 6.25
N VAL A 228 15.62 -3.42 7.12
CA VAL A 228 16.20 -2.48 8.09
C VAL A 228 16.80 -3.25 9.25
N ASN A 229 17.83 -2.70 9.88
CA ASN A 229 18.38 -3.27 11.09
C ASN A 229 17.48 -2.92 12.28
N LEU A 230 16.76 -3.93 12.78
CA LEU A 230 16.01 -3.77 14.01
C LEU A 230 16.97 -3.49 15.18
N PRO A 231 16.70 -2.52 16.04
CA PRO A 231 17.62 -2.07 17.10
C PRO A 231 17.80 -3.09 18.24
N GLY A 232 17.17 -4.25 18.14
CA GLY A 232 17.21 -5.39 19.07
C GLY A 232 16.03 -6.30 18.83
N PRO A 233 15.84 -7.34 19.66
CA PRO A 233 14.65 -8.18 19.61
C PRO A 233 13.39 -7.31 19.78
N PRO A 234 12.49 -7.21 18.78
CA PRO A 234 11.35 -6.32 18.85
C PRO A 234 10.18 -6.95 19.58
N TYR A 235 9.37 -6.12 20.23
CA TYR A 235 8.04 -6.51 20.65
C TYR A 235 7.08 -6.42 19.44
N LEU A 236 6.20 -7.40 19.31
CA LEU A 236 5.12 -7.38 18.34
C LEU A 236 3.88 -6.70 18.94
N GLY A 237 3.35 -5.72 18.25
CA GLY A 237 2.14 -5.02 18.67
C GLY A 237 1.19 -4.72 17.53
N PHE A 238 -0.06 -4.49 17.90
CA PHE A 238 -1.11 -3.96 17.02
C PHE A 238 -1.81 -2.83 17.78
N SER A 239 -2.09 -1.74 17.10
CA SER A 239 -2.89 -0.66 17.67
C SER A 239 -3.73 0.01 16.60
N ALA A 240 -4.83 0.62 17.00
CA ALA A 240 -5.74 1.33 16.12
C ALA A 240 -6.26 2.59 16.79
N SER A 241 -6.67 3.55 15.97
CA SER A 241 -7.41 4.73 16.40
C SER A 241 -8.55 5.05 15.45
N THR A 242 -9.52 5.79 15.95
CA THR A 242 -10.63 6.38 15.18
C THR A 242 -10.73 7.87 15.48
N GLY A 243 -10.96 8.66 14.44
CA GLY A 243 -11.18 10.11 14.54
C GLY A 243 -12.65 10.48 14.35
N GLU A 244 -12.89 11.47 13.47
CA GLU A 244 -14.24 11.87 13.06
C GLU A 244 -14.91 10.81 12.17
N VAL A 245 -14.11 10.13 11.36
CA VAL A 245 -14.51 8.97 10.56
C VAL A 245 -14.09 7.71 11.32
N THR A 246 -14.90 6.66 11.24
CA THR A 246 -14.74 5.53 12.16
C THR A 246 -14.82 4.20 11.42
N ASP A 247 -14.03 3.24 11.88
CA ASP A 247 -14.09 1.82 11.53
C ASP A 247 -13.90 0.93 12.77
N THR A 248 -14.43 -0.27 12.69
CA THR A 248 -14.04 -1.34 13.60
C THR A 248 -12.73 -1.95 13.11
N HIS A 249 -11.74 -2.03 13.98
CA HIS A 249 -10.46 -2.70 13.71
C HIS A 249 -10.34 -3.93 14.63
N SER A 250 -10.32 -5.12 14.06
CA SER A 250 -10.32 -6.37 14.82
C SER A 250 -9.20 -7.30 14.35
N ILE A 251 -8.44 -7.84 15.29
CA ILE A 251 -7.44 -8.88 15.06
C ILE A 251 -8.09 -10.23 15.36
N VAL A 252 -8.14 -11.11 14.36
CA VAL A 252 -8.76 -12.44 14.47
C VAL A 252 -7.73 -13.49 14.87
N SER A 253 -6.53 -13.43 14.28
CA SER A 253 -5.46 -14.37 14.64
C SER A 253 -4.09 -13.76 14.39
N VAL A 254 -3.10 -14.25 15.10
CA VAL A 254 -1.69 -13.94 14.87
C VAL A 254 -0.90 -15.25 14.93
N TRP A 255 -0.16 -15.53 13.87
CA TRP A 255 0.76 -16.65 13.74
C TRP A 255 2.17 -16.11 13.57
N THR A 256 3.05 -16.46 14.46
CA THR A 256 4.45 -16.08 14.37
C THR A 256 5.32 -17.31 14.28
N ASN A 257 6.14 -17.36 13.24
CA ASN A 257 7.05 -18.45 12.96
C ASN A 257 8.50 -17.95 12.93
N LYS A 258 9.41 -18.72 13.51
CA LYS A 258 10.84 -18.58 13.31
C LYS A 258 11.21 -19.31 12.03
N ILE A 259 11.99 -18.65 11.17
CA ILE A 259 12.60 -19.24 9.99
C ILE A 259 14.01 -19.70 10.39
N VAL A 260 14.32 -20.95 10.15
CA VAL A 260 15.60 -21.55 10.57
C VAL A 260 16.43 -21.91 9.34
N TYR A 261 17.68 -21.51 9.36
CA TYR A 261 18.69 -21.85 8.39
C TYR A 261 19.86 -22.50 9.13
N ASN A 262 20.20 -23.75 8.82
CA ASN A 262 21.20 -24.52 9.56
C ASN A 262 22.63 -24.07 9.30
N SER A 263 22.90 -23.57 8.09
CA SER A 263 24.23 -23.04 7.75
C SER A 263 24.09 -21.99 6.65
N ARG A 264 24.43 -20.76 6.97
CA ARG A 264 24.49 -19.65 6.01
C ARG A 264 25.86 -19.05 6.02
N THR A 265 26.53 -19.06 4.86
CA THR A 265 27.73 -18.29 4.65
C THR A 265 27.41 -16.89 4.15
N PRO A 266 28.34 -15.92 4.26
CA PRO A 266 28.12 -14.59 3.65
C PRO A 266 27.83 -14.66 2.13
N ALA A 267 28.45 -15.63 1.43
CA ALA A 267 28.19 -15.84 0.00
C ALA A 267 26.78 -16.38 -0.28
N ASP A 268 26.20 -17.12 0.65
CA ASP A 268 24.81 -17.58 0.54
C ASP A 268 23.84 -16.41 0.74
N LEU A 269 24.11 -15.52 1.70
CA LEU A 269 23.30 -14.30 1.91
C LEU A 269 23.29 -13.41 0.66
N ASP A 270 24.43 -13.26 -0.02
CA ASP A 270 24.50 -12.47 -1.25
C ASP A 270 23.67 -13.09 -2.38
N LYS A 271 23.75 -14.42 -2.55
CA LYS A 271 22.93 -15.15 -3.53
C LYS A 271 21.43 -15.06 -3.21
N GLU A 272 21.08 -15.25 -1.95
CA GLU A 272 19.69 -15.14 -1.49
C GLU A 272 19.15 -13.73 -1.72
N ARG A 273 19.96 -12.69 -1.48
CA ARG A 273 19.62 -11.30 -1.78
C ARG A 273 19.43 -11.09 -3.29
N GLU A 274 20.32 -11.58 -4.12
CA GLU A 274 20.18 -11.51 -5.57
C GLU A 274 18.90 -12.22 -6.05
N GLN A 275 18.61 -13.39 -5.53
CA GLN A 275 17.39 -14.15 -5.86
C GLN A 275 16.12 -13.42 -5.38
N ALA A 276 16.13 -12.90 -4.15
CA ALA A 276 14.99 -12.18 -3.58
C ALA A 276 14.57 -10.98 -4.44
N PHE A 277 15.52 -10.32 -5.10
CA PHE A 277 15.26 -9.13 -5.92
C PHE A 277 15.39 -9.39 -7.44
N ALA A 278 15.62 -10.62 -7.88
CA ALA A 278 15.75 -10.95 -9.30
C ALA A 278 14.47 -10.62 -10.09
N ASP A 279 13.32 -10.96 -9.55
CA ASP A 279 12.02 -10.71 -10.16
C ASP A 279 11.62 -9.22 -10.13
N ASP A 280 12.08 -8.47 -9.13
CA ASP A 280 11.78 -7.05 -8.99
C ASP A 280 12.61 -6.16 -9.93
N LYS A 281 13.76 -6.63 -10.45
CA LYS A 281 14.52 -5.94 -11.50
C LYS A 281 13.72 -5.76 -12.79
N SER A 282 12.72 -6.61 -13.02
CA SER A 282 11.78 -6.50 -14.14
C SER A 282 10.56 -5.62 -13.84
N SER A 283 10.31 -5.26 -12.59
CA SER A 283 9.16 -4.43 -12.21
C SER A 283 9.47 -2.94 -12.42
N HIS A 284 8.53 -2.22 -13.04
CA HIS A 284 8.59 -0.77 -13.30
C HIS A 284 8.91 0.07 -12.05
N TRP A 285 8.68 -0.48 -10.86
CA TRP A 285 8.90 0.18 -9.58
C TRP A 285 10.40 0.34 -9.25
N TRP A 286 11.20 -0.70 -9.42
CA TRP A 286 12.66 -0.64 -9.25
C TRP A 286 13.31 0.34 -10.22
N ALA A 287 12.91 0.31 -11.48
CA ALA A 287 13.41 1.24 -12.49
C ALA A 287 13.08 2.70 -12.14
N SER A 288 11.96 2.95 -11.46
CA SER A 288 11.56 4.30 -11.03
C SER A 288 12.32 4.78 -9.78
N HIS A 289 12.67 3.88 -8.84
CA HIS A 289 13.40 4.23 -7.62
C HIS A 289 14.90 4.41 -7.87
N GLN A 290 15.55 3.56 -8.67
CA GLN A 290 16.92 3.79 -9.13
C GLN A 290 17.04 5.08 -9.95
N LYS A 291 16.02 5.44 -10.75
CA LYS A 291 15.97 6.74 -11.43
C LYS A 291 15.81 7.91 -10.46
N LYS A 292 15.16 7.74 -9.31
CA LYS A 292 15.06 8.79 -8.27
C LYS A 292 16.36 8.97 -7.50
N GLU A 293 17.10 7.92 -7.19
CA GLU A 293 18.41 8.04 -6.53
C GLU A 293 19.50 8.58 -7.46
N ALA A 294 19.48 8.17 -8.74
CA ALA A 294 20.39 8.72 -9.75
C ALA A 294 20.08 10.18 -10.15
N ARG A 295 18.89 10.68 -9.81
CA ARG A 295 18.48 12.07 -10.01
C ARG A 295 18.53 12.88 -8.70
N ARG A 296 19.62 12.83 -7.95
CA ARG A 296 19.97 13.97 -7.10
C ARG A 296 20.36 15.10 -8.05
N PRO A 297 19.71 16.26 -7.99
CA PRO A 297 19.92 17.28 -8.98
C PRO A 297 21.30 17.90 -8.80
N HIS A 298 22.21 17.57 -9.68
CA HIS A 298 23.23 18.52 -10.05
C HIS A 298 22.53 19.69 -10.76
N GLU A 299 22.85 20.88 -10.40
CA GLU A 299 22.43 22.24 -10.69
C GLU A 299 21.76 22.63 -12.05
N HIS A 300 21.27 21.68 -12.85
CA HIS A 300 20.59 21.97 -14.12
C HIS A 300 19.06 22.12 -14.00
N GLY A 301 18.48 22.02 -12.82
CA GLY A 301 17.03 22.01 -12.60
C GLY A 301 16.32 23.34 -12.86
N LEU A 302 16.98 24.47 -12.68
CA LEU A 302 16.37 25.81 -12.83
C LEU A 302 16.12 26.14 -14.31
N ILE A 303 17.06 25.84 -15.20
CA ILE A 303 16.96 26.15 -16.65
C ILE A 303 15.88 25.26 -17.31
N SER A 304 15.83 23.99 -16.99
CA SER A 304 14.81 23.05 -17.52
C SER A 304 13.41 23.42 -17.01
N TYR A 305 13.27 23.80 -15.76
CA TYR A 305 11.99 24.27 -15.19
C TYR A 305 11.51 25.59 -15.83
N MET A 306 12.41 26.53 -16.08
CA MET A 306 12.10 27.79 -16.80
C MET A 306 11.67 27.51 -18.24
N LEU A 307 12.36 26.62 -18.96
CA LEU A 307 11.99 26.24 -20.32
C LEU A 307 10.61 25.59 -20.40
N ILE A 308 10.30 24.66 -19.50
CA ILE A 308 8.97 24.01 -19.46
C ILE A 308 7.87 25.04 -19.17
N ARG A 309 8.07 25.96 -18.22
CA ARG A 309 7.13 27.04 -17.95
C ARG A 309 6.96 27.98 -19.14
N PHE A 310 8.04 28.30 -19.82
CA PHE A 310 8.01 29.13 -21.03
C PHE A 310 7.16 28.48 -22.13
N PHE A 311 7.37 27.19 -22.43
CA PHE A 311 6.58 26.47 -23.46
C PHE A 311 5.10 26.33 -23.07
N ILE A 312 4.78 26.11 -21.82
CA ILE A 312 3.38 26.09 -21.34
C ILE A 312 2.72 27.46 -21.52
N SER A 313 3.41 28.55 -21.17
CA SER A 313 2.90 29.93 -21.34
C SER A 313 2.71 30.27 -22.81
N LEU A 314 3.62 29.87 -23.67
CA LEU A 314 3.54 30.08 -25.13
C LEU A 314 2.35 29.33 -25.74
N ALA A 315 2.13 28.06 -25.33
CA ALA A 315 0.99 27.27 -25.78
C ALA A 315 -0.35 27.91 -25.36
N TRP A 316 -0.39 28.46 -24.15
CA TRP A 316 -1.57 29.16 -23.62
C TRP A 316 -1.85 30.46 -24.41
N LEU A 317 -0.82 31.21 -24.75
CA LEU A 317 -0.93 32.43 -25.58
C LEU A 317 -1.41 32.13 -27.01
N ILE A 318 -0.89 31.09 -27.64
CA ILE A 318 -1.35 30.61 -28.94
C ILE A 318 -2.82 30.22 -28.92
N LYS A 319 -3.26 29.50 -27.88
CA LYS A 319 -4.67 29.13 -27.69
C LYS A 319 -5.58 30.36 -27.71
N TRP A 320 -5.22 31.41 -26.98
CA TRP A 320 -6.03 32.63 -26.90
C TRP A 320 -6.03 33.44 -28.21
N LEU A 321 -4.91 33.45 -28.93
CA LEU A 321 -4.85 34.06 -30.28
C LEU A 321 -5.77 33.35 -31.27
N VAL A 322 -5.82 32.03 -31.24
CA VAL A 322 -6.76 31.26 -32.08
C VAL A 322 -8.22 31.57 -31.73
N ILE A 323 -8.55 31.65 -30.47
CA ILE A 323 -9.91 32.02 -30.04
C ILE A 323 -10.28 33.43 -30.49
N LEU A 324 -9.40 34.41 -30.35
CA LEU A 324 -9.63 35.77 -30.80
C LEU A 324 -9.81 35.85 -32.34
N ALA A 325 -9.01 35.10 -33.11
CA ALA A 325 -9.17 35.01 -34.54
C ALA A 325 -10.54 34.42 -34.95
N LEU A 326 -10.99 33.36 -34.26
CA LEU A 326 -12.30 32.77 -34.52
C LEU A 326 -13.44 33.74 -34.19
N VAL A 327 -13.34 34.49 -33.08
CA VAL A 327 -14.31 35.52 -32.71
C VAL A 327 -14.34 36.65 -33.75
N ALA A 328 -13.18 37.10 -34.22
CA ALA A 328 -13.10 38.14 -35.26
C ALA A 328 -13.73 37.69 -36.58
N VAL A 329 -13.46 36.46 -37.03
CA VAL A 329 -14.09 35.88 -38.23
C VAL A 329 -15.61 35.74 -38.04
N GLY A 330 -16.05 35.24 -36.88
CA GLY A 330 -17.48 35.12 -36.56
C GLY A 330 -18.19 36.49 -36.58
N SER A 331 -17.56 37.52 -36.02
CA SER A 331 -18.07 38.89 -35.99
C SER A 331 -18.17 39.49 -37.37
N PHE A 332 -17.14 39.25 -38.22
CA PHE A 332 -17.14 39.72 -39.60
C PHE A 332 -18.23 39.05 -40.43
N VAL A 333 -18.39 37.74 -40.33
CA VAL A 333 -19.47 36.99 -41.00
C VAL A 333 -20.85 37.47 -40.53
N GLY A 334 -21.00 37.64 -39.23
CA GLY A 334 -22.23 38.18 -38.64
C GLY A 334 -22.58 39.58 -39.17
N TYR A 335 -21.57 40.45 -39.29
CA TYR A 335 -21.75 41.80 -39.83
C TYR A 335 -22.16 41.77 -41.32
N GLU A 336 -21.56 40.92 -42.14
CA GLU A 336 -21.92 40.76 -43.55
C GLU A 336 -23.34 40.22 -43.76
N VAL A 337 -23.74 39.24 -42.92
CA VAL A 337 -25.12 38.71 -42.93
C VAL A 337 -26.13 39.78 -42.50
N TYR A 338 -25.81 40.54 -41.46
CA TYR A 338 -26.64 41.65 -41.03
C TYR A 338 -26.82 42.73 -42.12
N LYS A 339 -25.72 43.17 -42.74
CA LYS A 339 -25.68 44.12 -43.85
C LYS A 339 -26.55 43.67 -45.04
N ARG A 340 -26.45 42.40 -45.43
CA ARG A 340 -27.31 41.82 -46.50
C ARG A 340 -28.81 41.82 -46.11
N LYS A 341 -29.15 41.50 -44.87
CA LYS A 341 -30.54 41.54 -44.38
C LYS A 341 -31.12 42.98 -44.41
N VAL A 342 -30.36 43.96 -43.95
CA VAL A 342 -30.74 45.36 -43.96
C VAL A 342 -30.94 45.88 -45.39
N GLN A 343 -30.03 45.55 -46.28
CA GLN A 343 -30.14 45.93 -47.72
C GLN A 343 -31.37 45.29 -48.40
N SER A 344 -31.67 44.02 -48.08
CA SER A 344 -32.84 43.36 -48.65
C SER A 344 -34.17 43.97 -48.09
N ALA A 345 -34.20 44.34 -46.82
CA ALA A 345 -35.35 45.02 -46.23
C ALA A 345 -35.59 46.42 -46.84
N TYR A 346 -34.52 47.18 -47.13
CA TYR A 346 -34.59 48.46 -47.82
C TYR A 346 -35.11 48.33 -49.26
N LYS A 347 -34.68 47.28 -49.99
CA LYS A 347 -35.13 47.00 -51.34
C LYS A 347 -36.61 46.62 -51.40
N ASN A 348 -37.10 45.83 -50.45
CA ASN A 348 -38.50 45.45 -50.37
C ASN A 348 -39.41 46.63 -50.02
N ARG A 349 -38.97 47.57 -49.18
CA ARG A 349 -39.74 48.82 -48.92
C ARG A 349 -39.84 49.73 -50.10
N ARG A 350 -38.85 49.75 -51.01
CA ARG A 350 -38.86 50.57 -52.22
C ARG A 350 -39.72 49.99 -53.36
N MET A 351 -40.10 48.72 -53.28
CA MET A 351 -40.99 48.08 -54.24
C MET A 351 -42.46 48.13 -53.84
N MET A 352 -42.77 48.57 -52.59
CA MET A 352 -44.14 48.70 -52.08
C MET A 352 -44.59 50.19 -51.98
N ALA A 353 -43.79 51.15 -52.37
CA ALA A 353 -44.11 52.57 -52.54
C ALA A 353 -44.20 52.93 -54.00
#